data_5f10c0fdf704cce3d1df9fcfe2a9c5b5
#
_entry.id   5f10c0fdf704cce3d1df9fcfe2a9c5b5
#
_cell.length_a   1.000
_cell.length_b   1.000
_cell.length_c   1.000
_cell.angle_alpha   90.00
_cell.angle_beta   90.00
_cell.angle_gamma   90.00
#
_symmetry.space_group_name_H-M   'P 1'
#
loop_
_entity.id
_entity.type
_entity.pdbx_description
1 polymer ?
#
loop_
_entity_poly.entity_id
_entity_poly.type
_entity_poly.pdbx_seq_one_letter_code
_entity_poly.pdbx_strand_id
1 'polypeptide(L)'
;TIFETVQGHVLREAIEQAFPGASLSIGTGDWFHLAWHAHTLPRPLAGHEISDGTLQFICLAAVLCSPRPPPLLVLNEPETSLNESVYPALAALVAHAAKESQIIIVSHSKGLCDAISEACQIKTQELTMRFGDTRLRGQETSKTCIVFDDEDE
;
A
#
# COMPACT_ATOMS: atom_id res chain seq x y z
N THR A 1 9.01 17.44 -10.79
CA THR A 1 7.95 16.96 -9.81
C THR A 1 7.82 15.47 -9.93
N ILE A 2 7.42 14.76 -8.84
CA ILE A 2 7.17 13.30 -8.84
C ILE A 2 6.25 12.87 -10.00
N PHE A 3 5.28 13.71 -10.39
CA PHE A 3 4.32 13.41 -11.47
C PHE A 3 4.88 13.39 -12.89
N GLU A 4 6.09 13.89 -13.12
CA GLU A 4 6.75 13.96 -14.44
C GLU A 4 7.82 12.86 -14.61
N THR A 5 8.04 12.04 -13.57
CA THR A 5 9.02 10.96 -13.55
C THR A 5 8.38 9.61 -13.86
N VAL A 6 9.20 8.56 -14.02
CA VAL A 6 8.73 7.17 -14.14
C VAL A 6 7.89 6.78 -12.93
N GLN A 7 8.27 7.21 -11.73
CA GLN A 7 7.52 6.99 -10.49
C GLN A 7 6.12 7.65 -10.53
N GLY A 8 6.00 8.81 -11.17
CA GLY A 8 4.70 9.46 -11.38
C GLY A 8 3.78 8.70 -12.32
N HIS A 9 4.33 7.95 -13.27
CA HIS A 9 3.54 7.05 -14.12
C HIS A 9 3.00 5.86 -13.30
N VAL A 10 3.87 5.22 -12.51
CA VAL A 10 3.47 4.11 -11.62
C VAL A 10 2.40 4.55 -10.62
N LEU A 11 2.56 5.75 -10.03
CA LEU A 11 1.56 6.30 -9.12
C LEU A 11 0.19 6.51 -9.80
N ARG A 12 0.17 7.05 -11.02
CA ARG A 12 -1.08 7.25 -11.77
C ARG A 12 -1.76 5.93 -12.12
N GLU A 13 -0.98 4.94 -12.56
CA GLU A 13 -1.51 3.60 -12.86
C GLU A 13 -2.10 2.94 -11.62
N ALA A 14 -1.43 3.05 -10.48
CA ALA A 14 -1.92 2.50 -9.22
C ALA A 14 -3.22 3.19 -8.76
N ILE A 15 -3.32 4.51 -8.92
CA ILE A 15 -4.56 5.26 -8.61
C ILE A 15 -5.69 4.82 -9.54
N GLU A 16 -5.44 4.72 -10.85
CA GLU A 16 -6.46 4.28 -11.81
C GLU A 16 -6.92 2.84 -11.54
N GLN A 17 -5.99 1.95 -11.16
CA GLN A 17 -6.32 0.57 -10.81
C GLN A 17 -7.13 0.48 -9.51
N ALA A 18 -6.77 1.26 -8.49
CA ALA A 18 -7.46 1.26 -7.19
C ALA A 18 -8.82 1.96 -7.25
N PHE A 19 -8.92 3.02 -8.05
CA PHE A 19 -10.08 3.91 -8.15
C PHE A 19 -10.35 4.26 -9.60
N PRO A 20 -10.99 3.39 -10.37
CA PRO A 20 -11.21 3.60 -11.81
C PRO A 20 -11.86 4.95 -12.15
N GLY A 21 -11.25 5.67 -13.07
CA GLY A 21 -11.69 7.02 -13.48
C GLY A 21 -11.34 8.12 -12.49
N ALA A 22 -10.48 7.84 -11.51
CA ALA A 22 -9.96 8.84 -10.59
C ALA A 22 -8.56 9.30 -10.97
N SER A 23 -8.21 10.51 -10.56
CA SER A 23 -6.88 11.05 -10.71
C SER A 23 -6.54 12.03 -9.60
N LEU A 24 -5.25 12.19 -9.35
CA LEU A 24 -4.72 13.09 -8.33
C LEU A 24 -3.97 14.24 -9.00
N SER A 25 -4.22 15.45 -8.56
CA SER A 25 -3.43 16.62 -8.94
C SER A 25 -2.92 17.36 -7.71
N ILE A 26 -1.74 17.96 -7.85
CA ILE A 26 -1.15 18.83 -6.85
C ILE A 26 -1.08 20.23 -7.46
N GLY A 27 -1.87 21.13 -6.93
CA GLY A 27 -1.80 22.54 -7.26
C GLY A 27 -0.60 23.19 -6.57
N THR A 28 0.14 24.01 -7.33
CA THR A 28 1.25 24.82 -6.83
C THR A 28 0.81 26.30 -6.85
N GLY A 29 0.43 26.84 -5.70
CA GLY A 29 0.14 28.24 -5.46
C GLY A 29 0.91 28.67 -4.22
N ASP A 30 0.37 29.59 -3.43
CA ASP A 30 0.93 29.99 -2.13
C ASP A 30 0.99 28.81 -1.14
N TRP A 31 0.20 27.75 -1.40
CA TRP A 31 0.14 26.51 -0.63
C TRP A 31 -0.01 25.31 -1.57
N PHE A 32 0.54 24.16 -1.18
CA PHE A 32 0.30 22.90 -1.89
C PHE A 32 -1.14 22.43 -1.64
N HIS A 33 -1.89 22.22 -2.72
CA HIS A 33 -3.25 21.70 -2.66
C HIS A 33 -3.31 20.31 -3.29
N LEU A 34 -3.75 19.34 -2.51
CA LEU A 34 -4.12 18.04 -3.03
C LEU A 34 -5.56 18.12 -3.56
N ALA A 35 -5.77 17.77 -4.81
CA ALA A 35 -7.09 17.71 -5.42
C ALA A 35 -7.33 16.32 -6.02
N TRP A 36 -8.43 15.69 -5.61
CA TRP A 36 -8.89 14.40 -6.07
C TRP A 36 -10.00 14.58 -7.09
N HIS A 37 -9.79 14.05 -8.28
CA HIS A 37 -10.73 14.08 -9.38
C HIS A 37 -11.34 12.69 -9.54
N ALA A 38 -12.65 12.60 -9.71
CA ALA A 38 -13.35 11.39 -10.09
C ALA A 38 -14.50 11.75 -11.05
N HIS A 39 -14.71 10.91 -12.05
CA HIS A 39 -15.74 11.18 -13.07
C HIS A 39 -17.16 11.31 -12.51
N THR A 40 -17.41 10.73 -11.35
CA THR A 40 -18.72 10.79 -10.66
C THR A 40 -18.94 12.08 -9.88
N LEU A 41 -17.93 12.93 -9.77
CA LEU A 41 -17.98 14.15 -8.96
C LEU A 41 -18.09 15.40 -9.84
N PRO A 42 -18.93 16.38 -9.47
CA PRO A 42 -19.11 17.61 -10.23
C PRO A 42 -17.90 18.56 -10.12
N ARG A 43 -17.03 18.36 -9.12
CA ARG A 43 -15.80 19.12 -8.89
C ARG A 43 -14.75 18.23 -8.20
N PRO A 44 -13.47 18.60 -8.25
CA PRO A 44 -12.44 17.96 -7.46
C PRO A 44 -12.72 18.11 -5.96
N LEU A 45 -12.37 17.09 -5.18
CA LEU A 45 -12.36 17.13 -3.72
C LEU A 45 -11.02 17.66 -3.23
N ALA A 46 -11.07 18.54 -2.24
CA ALA A 46 -9.89 18.95 -1.49
C ALA A 46 -9.45 17.82 -0.53
N GLY A 47 -8.19 17.84 -0.07
CA GLY A 47 -7.64 16.78 0.77
C GLY A 47 -8.46 16.44 2.00
N HIS A 48 -9.10 17.44 2.63
CA HIS A 48 -9.96 17.24 3.81
C HIS A 48 -11.35 16.66 3.50
N GLU A 49 -11.72 16.57 2.23
CA GLU A 49 -12.99 15.97 1.76
C GLU A 49 -12.80 14.53 1.29
N ILE A 50 -11.55 14.06 1.20
CA ILE A 50 -11.22 12.70 0.77
C ILE A 50 -11.47 11.74 1.94
N SER A 51 -12.00 10.54 1.65
CA SER A 51 -12.18 9.51 2.68
C SER A 51 -10.85 9.04 3.27
N ASP A 52 -10.85 8.60 4.53
CA ASP A 52 -9.65 8.12 5.21
C ASP A 52 -8.97 6.99 4.44
N GLY A 53 -9.72 6.02 3.92
CA GLY A 53 -9.16 4.93 3.15
C GLY A 53 -8.52 5.39 1.83
N THR A 54 -9.15 6.31 1.11
CA THR A 54 -8.55 6.88 -0.11
C THR A 54 -7.28 7.67 0.23
N LEU A 55 -7.30 8.46 1.30
CA LEU A 55 -6.13 9.21 1.75
C LEU A 55 -5.01 8.29 2.19
N GLN A 56 -5.33 7.23 2.95
CA GLN A 56 -4.36 6.19 3.34
C GLN A 56 -3.70 5.55 2.12
N PHE A 57 -4.48 5.16 1.10
CA PHE A 57 -3.94 4.60 -0.14
C PHE A 57 -2.99 5.60 -0.83
N ILE A 58 -3.37 6.88 -0.94
CA ILE A 58 -2.53 7.92 -1.54
C ILE A 58 -1.20 8.07 -0.77
N CYS A 59 -1.24 8.06 0.56
CA CYS A 59 -0.04 8.16 1.39
C CYS A 59 0.89 6.96 1.18
N LEU A 60 0.35 5.73 1.19
CA LEU A 60 1.12 4.51 0.92
C LEU A 60 1.72 4.54 -0.49
N ALA A 61 0.93 4.92 -1.49
CA ALA A 61 1.39 5.03 -2.86
C ALA A 61 2.52 6.07 -3.01
N ALA A 62 2.42 7.21 -2.33
CA ALA A 62 3.46 8.25 -2.35
C ALA A 62 4.78 7.75 -1.74
N VAL A 63 4.72 6.97 -0.65
CA VAL A 63 5.91 6.36 -0.01
C VAL A 63 6.52 5.29 -0.91
N LEU A 64 5.69 4.38 -1.45
CA LEU A 64 6.15 3.27 -2.30
C LEU A 64 6.66 3.74 -3.68
N CYS A 65 6.18 4.88 -4.18
CA CYS A 65 6.66 5.52 -5.40
C CYS A 65 7.72 6.61 -5.14
N SER A 66 8.37 6.60 -3.97
CA SER A 66 9.41 7.59 -3.68
C SER A 66 10.56 7.48 -4.68
N PRO A 67 11.03 8.60 -5.29
CA PRO A 67 12.18 8.60 -6.19
C PRO A 67 13.51 8.34 -5.46
N ARG A 68 13.52 8.39 -4.15
CA ARG A 68 14.65 8.07 -3.28
C ARG A 68 14.14 7.18 -2.15
N PRO A 69 13.88 5.90 -2.44
CA PRO A 69 13.33 5.00 -1.45
C PRO A 69 14.39 4.73 -0.35
N PRO A 70 13.96 4.58 0.91
CA PRO A 70 14.87 4.17 1.97
C PRO A 70 15.34 2.73 1.72
N PRO A 71 16.54 2.33 2.21
CA PRO A 71 17.01 0.95 2.10
C PRO A 71 16.10 -0.07 2.75
N LEU A 72 15.39 0.33 3.81
CA LEU A 72 14.41 -0.47 4.54
C LEU A 72 13.12 0.33 4.73
N LEU A 73 11.99 -0.28 4.39
CA LEU A 73 10.65 0.24 4.63
C LEU A 73 9.85 -0.77 5.44
N VAL A 74 9.29 -0.33 6.55
CA VAL A 74 8.42 -1.16 7.40
C VAL A 74 7.00 -0.60 7.33
N LEU A 75 6.05 -1.43 6.91
CA LEU A 75 4.63 -1.12 6.87
C LEU A 75 3.91 -1.98 7.89
N ASN A 76 3.33 -1.33 8.89
CA ASN A 76 2.54 -2.00 9.92
C ASN A 76 1.07 -1.76 9.65
N GLU A 77 0.29 -2.83 9.49
CA GLU A 77 -1.15 -2.80 9.19
C GLU A 77 -1.52 -1.80 8.08
N PRO A 78 -0.88 -1.89 6.90
CA PRO A 78 -1.13 -0.93 5.82
C PRO A 78 -2.56 -1.01 5.28
N GLU A 79 -3.28 -2.10 5.56
CA GLU A 79 -4.68 -2.31 5.21
C GLU A 79 -5.68 -1.51 6.04
N THR A 80 -5.25 -0.94 7.16
CA THR A 80 -6.14 -0.17 8.06
C THR A 80 -6.89 0.89 7.26
N SER A 81 -8.22 0.92 7.39
CA SER A 81 -9.14 1.79 6.65
C SER A 81 -9.23 1.54 5.14
N LEU A 82 -8.49 0.60 4.57
CA LEU A 82 -8.56 0.27 3.14
C LEU A 82 -9.70 -0.70 2.85
N ASN A 83 -10.33 -0.54 1.70
CA ASN A 83 -11.22 -1.54 1.14
C ASN A 83 -10.39 -2.63 0.42
N GLU A 84 -10.80 -3.88 0.51
CA GLU A 84 -10.10 -5.00 -0.14
C GLU A 84 -9.94 -4.84 -1.66
N SER A 85 -10.84 -4.09 -2.30
CA SER A 85 -10.78 -3.82 -3.74
C SER A 85 -9.50 -3.11 -4.19
N VAL A 86 -8.80 -2.42 -3.29
CA VAL A 86 -7.55 -1.71 -3.60
C VAL A 86 -6.29 -2.55 -3.33
N TYR A 87 -6.42 -3.74 -2.73
CA TYR A 87 -5.26 -4.59 -2.41
C TYR A 87 -4.42 -4.99 -3.62
N PRO A 88 -4.99 -5.33 -4.79
CA PRO A 88 -4.18 -5.62 -5.97
C PRO A 88 -3.29 -4.44 -6.41
N ALA A 89 -3.82 -3.21 -6.35
CA ALA A 89 -3.07 -2.01 -6.68
C ALA A 89 -1.96 -1.74 -5.65
N LEU A 90 -2.25 -1.93 -4.36
CA LEU A 90 -1.25 -1.80 -3.30
C LEU A 90 -0.15 -2.86 -3.43
N ALA A 91 -0.50 -4.10 -3.73
CA ALA A 91 0.46 -5.18 -3.96
C ALA A 91 1.38 -4.90 -5.15
N ALA A 92 0.86 -4.34 -6.24
CA ALA A 92 1.66 -3.92 -7.38
C ALA A 92 2.66 -2.81 -7.01
N LEU A 93 2.25 -1.85 -6.18
CA LEU A 93 3.15 -0.80 -5.65
C LEU A 93 4.25 -1.39 -4.75
N VAL A 94 3.91 -2.34 -3.89
CA VAL A 94 4.89 -3.05 -3.05
C VAL A 94 5.90 -3.79 -3.93
N ALA A 95 5.44 -4.53 -4.95
CA ALA A 95 6.31 -5.23 -5.89
C ALA A 95 7.22 -4.26 -6.67
N HIS A 96 6.73 -3.06 -7.00
CA HIS A 96 7.55 -2.01 -7.61
C HIS A 96 8.64 -1.52 -6.66
N ALA A 97 8.28 -1.13 -5.45
CA ALA A 97 9.20 -0.59 -4.45
C ALA A 97 10.23 -1.62 -3.95
N ALA A 98 9.86 -2.92 -3.92
CA ALA A 98 10.72 -4.01 -3.49
C ALA A 98 11.93 -4.25 -4.43
N LYS A 99 11.97 -3.62 -5.60
CA LYS A 99 13.12 -3.67 -6.50
C LYS A 99 14.31 -2.87 -5.96
N GLU A 100 14.03 -1.84 -5.16
CA GLU A 100 15.03 -0.88 -4.68
C GLU A 100 15.12 -0.81 -3.16
N SER A 101 14.12 -1.35 -2.44
CA SER A 101 14.05 -1.32 -0.97
C SER A 101 13.80 -2.70 -0.41
N GLN A 102 14.34 -2.99 0.77
CA GLN A 102 13.85 -4.10 1.58
C GLN A 102 12.51 -3.66 2.22
N ILE A 103 11.46 -4.45 2.04
CA ILE A 103 10.14 -4.12 2.60
C ILE A 103 9.75 -5.21 3.60
N ILE A 104 9.36 -4.79 4.79
CA ILE A 104 8.75 -5.63 5.82
C ILE A 104 7.30 -5.17 5.98
N ILE A 105 6.36 -6.10 5.84
CA ILE A 105 4.94 -5.82 6.01
C ILE A 105 4.41 -6.73 7.11
N VAL A 106 3.75 -6.11 8.08
CA VAL A 106 2.99 -6.79 9.13
C VAL A 106 1.52 -6.51 8.87
N SER A 107 0.71 -7.55 8.75
CA SER A 107 -0.69 -7.43 8.37
C SER A 107 -1.53 -8.52 9.02
N HIS A 108 -2.77 -8.17 9.39
CA HIS A 108 -3.81 -9.10 9.83
C HIS A 108 -4.74 -9.50 8.68
N SER A 109 -4.62 -8.87 7.51
CA SER A 109 -5.47 -9.17 6.36
C SER A 109 -4.88 -10.28 5.51
N LYS A 110 -5.54 -11.44 5.53
CA LYS A 110 -5.21 -12.54 4.62
C LYS A 110 -5.30 -12.11 3.15
N GLY A 111 -6.34 -11.34 2.79
CA GLY A 111 -6.53 -10.86 1.42
C GLY A 111 -5.37 -9.99 0.92
N LEU A 112 -4.84 -9.09 1.77
CA LEU A 112 -3.67 -8.29 1.42
C LEU A 112 -2.41 -9.17 1.30
N CYS A 113 -2.22 -10.10 2.23
CA CYS A 113 -1.07 -11.01 2.21
C CYS A 113 -1.08 -11.89 0.97
N ASP A 114 -2.23 -12.43 0.57
CA ASP A 114 -2.37 -13.23 -0.64
C ASP A 114 -2.05 -12.39 -1.90
N ALA A 115 -2.58 -11.16 -1.99
CA ALA A 115 -2.30 -10.25 -3.10
C ALA A 115 -0.81 -9.90 -3.21
N ILE A 116 -0.13 -9.62 -2.08
CA ILE A 116 1.31 -9.33 -2.06
C ILE A 116 2.12 -10.57 -2.40
N SER A 117 1.74 -11.74 -1.89
CA SER A 117 2.41 -13.02 -2.18
C SER A 117 2.39 -13.33 -3.67
N GLU A 118 1.25 -13.09 -4.33
CA GLU A 118 1.08 -13.26 -5.77
C GLU A 118 1.93 -12.24 -6.55
N ALA A 119 1.80 -10.95 -6.22
CA ALA A 119 2.48 -9.87 -6.95
C ALA A 119 4.02 -9.93 -6.82
N CYS A 120 4.53 -10.31 -5.64
CA CYS A 120 5.96 -10.37 -5.34
C CYS A 120 6.56 -11.76 -5.52
N GLN A 121 5.74 -12.80 -5.76
CA GLN A 121 6.14 -14.20 -5.83
C GLN A 121 6.91 -14.67 -4.58
N ILE A 122 6.40 -14.29 -3.41
CA ILE A 122 6.95 -14.63 -2.10
C ILE A 122 5.98 -15.50 -1.31
N LYS A 123 6.49 -16.17 -0.27
CA LYS A 123 5.64 -16.84 0.73
C LYS A 123 5.50 -15.94 1.94
N THR A 124 4.30 -15.78 2.43
CA THR A 124 4.01 -15.16 3.72
C THR A 124 4.49 -16.05 4.86
N GLN A 125 4.90 -15.45 5.96
CA GLN A 125 5.19 -16.14 7.21
C GLN A 125 4.06 -15.85 8.19
N GLU A 126 3.43 -16.91 8.67
CA GLU A 126 2.36 -16.82 9.65
C GLU A 126 2.97 -16.92 11.06
N LEU A 127 2.60 -15.98 11.92
CA LEU A 127 2.92 -16.01 13.33
C LEU A 127 1.70 -16.54 14.10
N THR A 128 1.91 -17.55 14.93
CA THR A 128 0.88 -18.08 15.81
C THR A 128 1.28 -17.90 17.26
N MET A 129 0.31 -17.56 18.12
CA MET A 129 0.51 -17.51 19.56
C MET A 129 0.07 -18.83 20.18
N ARG A 130 0.98 -19.49 20.90
CA ARG A 130 0.65 -20.66 21.72
C ARG A 130 1.18 -20.49 23.14
N PHE A 131 0.29 -20.54 24.12
CA PHE A 131 0.63 -20.42 25.55
C PHE A 131 1.45 -19.17 25.90
N GLY A 132 1.18 -18.02 25.23
CA GLY A 132 1.90 -16.77 25.43
C GLY A 132 3.23 -16.65 24.66
N ASP A 133 3.63 -17.67 23.88
CA ASP A 133 4.80 -17.63 23.02
C ASP A 133 4.39 -17.39 21.55
N THR A 134 4.98 -16.38 20.92
CA THR A 134 4.85 -16.15 19.47
C THR A 134 5.78 -17.08 18.72
N ARG A 135 5.26 -17.88 17.78
CA ARG A 135 6.01 -18.85 16.99
C ARG A 135 5.78 -18.65 15.50
N LEU A 136 6.83 -18.84 14.72
CA LEU A 136 6.74 -18.92 13.26
C LEU A 136 6.16 -20.28 12.84
N ARG A 137 5.15 -20.27 12.00
CA ARG A 137 4.59 -21.48 11.39
C ARG A 137 5.43 -21.86 10.16
N GLY A 138 6.37 -22.77 10.34
CA GLY A 138 7.24 -23.30 9.26
C GLY A 138 8.47 -22.46 9.00
N GLN A 139 9.62 -22.91 9.50
CA GLN A 139 10.92 -22.34 9.17
C GLN A 139 11.35 -22.75 7.77
N GLU A 140 11.19 -21.84 6.80
CA GLU A 140 12.07 -21.80 5.62
C GLU A 140 12.44 -20.35 5.35
N THR A 141 13.75 -20.08 5.35
CA THR A 141 14.36 -18.79 5.13
C THR A 141 14.14 -18.28 3.71
N SER A 142 13.25 -17.33 3.54
CA SER A 142 13.11 -16.55 2.30
C SER A 142 12.36 -15.26 2.62
N LYS A 143 12.60 -14.20 1.86
CA LYS A 143 12.06 -12.82 2.02
C LYS A 143 10.66 -12.79 2.63
N THR A 144 10.50 -12.12 3.79
CA THR A 144 9.43 -12.37 4.75
C THR A 144 8.37 -11.28 4.73
N CYS A 145 7.12 -11.67 4.51
CA CYS A 145 5.93 -10.98 5.00
C CYS A 145 5.47 -11.69 6.28
N ILE A 146 5.25 -10.97 7.37
CA ILE A 146 4.84 -11.52 8.65
C ILE A 146 3.34 -11.24 8.83
N VAL A 147 2.55 -12.29 8.99
CA VAL A 147 1.11 -12.23 9.24
C VAL A 147 0.85 -12.65 10.67
N PHE A 148 0.07 -11.87 11.40
CA PHE A 148 -0.47 -12.25 12.70
C PHE A 148 -1.90 -12.76 12.50
N ASP A 149 -2.19 -13.95 12.98
CA ASP A 149 -3.54 -14.52 13.00
C ASP A 149 -4.01 -14.55 14.46
N ASP A 150 -5.07 -13.80 14.78
CA ASP A 150 -5.67 -13.73 16.12
C ASP A 150 -6.81 -14.75 16.28
N GLU A 151 -6.75 -15.92 15.61
CA GLU A 151 -7.73 -16.97 15.87
C GLU A 151 -7.31 -17.76 17.12
N ASP A 152 -7.81 -17.36 18.29
CA ASP A 152 -8.12 -18.25 19.42
C ASP A 152 -8.99 -17.51 20.45
N GLU A 153 -10.33 -17.65 20.36
CA GLU A 153 -11.23 -17.79 21.51
C GLU A 153 -11.81 -19.21 21.58
#